data_619f7ea7f342dc1bc34010f4a5d91bcf
#
_entry.id   619f7ea7f342dc1bc34010f4a5d91bcf
#
_cell.length_a   1.000
_cell.length_b   1.000
_cell.length_c   1.000
_cell.angle_alpha   90.00
_cell.angle_beta   90.00
_cell.angle_gamma   90.00
#
_symmetry.space_group_name_H-M   'P 1'
#
loop_
_entity.id
_entity.type
_entity.pdbx_description
1 polymer ?
#
loop_
_entity_poly.entity_id
_entity_poly.type
_entity_poly.pdbx_seq_one_letter_code
_entity_poly.pdbx_strand_id
1 'polypeptide(L)'
;MLEIGEPRLDLITAISNSDQEEKIAALLHSQGCNIIYRALNIDLLTTFLASNHSKINLIYSQDFITSAKLKELSASYPGVRLIQLMEEQNSQELLKQLAQISRPPLLHHLGRANNLIAVLGTPGSPGISTITNHLAVFKSALVIAAEHHNLRPQSSAKVQTISASELDKKLVSLGSELAIIDSGTSVALTKTISDRRMNALWLSHSLTCAGNLIYVLEANDNGISYLAEFVSDFKNIINPPPILYVLNQQRFDRRGQSIQSKFLEVVGNLPSFQIPQDHRSSRSQSDAARPNHFWRSTTFNKQIQKIGNQLTC
;
A
#
# COMPACT_ATOMS: atom_id res chain seq x y z
N MET A 1 -12.53 -28.26 5.08
CA MET A 1 -12.52 -26.81 5.20
C MET A 1 -11.17 -26.48 5.81
N LEU A 2 -10.14 -26.27 4.99
CA LEU A 2 -8.78 -25.98 5.46
C LEU A 2 -8.72 -24.48 5.61
N GLU A 3 -8.66 -23.99 6.86
CA GLU A 3 -8.23 -22.63 7.16
C GLU A 3 -6.80 -22.47 6.66
N ILE A 4 -6.63 -21.84 5.50
CA ILE A 4 -5.34 -21.34 5.07
C ILE A 4 -5.13 -20.09 5.91
N GLY A 5 -4.63 -20.29 7.14
CA GLY A 5 -4.17 -19.21 8.00
C GLY A 5 -3.08 -18.45 7.25
N GLU A 6 -3.14 -17.12 7.26
CA GLU A 6 -2.05 -16.28 6.79
C GLU A 6 -0.73 -16.78 7.38
N PRO A 7 0.37 -16.87 6.61
CA PRO A 7 1.65 -17.31 7.13
C PRO A 7 2.08 -16.36 8.25
N ARG A 8 1.87 -16.78 9.48
CA ARG A 8 2.34 -16.05 10.66
C ARG A 8 3.85 -16.07 10.65
N LEU A 9 4.46 -14.92 10.88
CA LEU A 9 5.91 -14.83 11.01
C LEU A 9 6.34 -15.55 12.29
N ASP A 10 7.02 -16.67 12.14
CA ASP A 10 7.58 -17.41 13.28
C ASP A 10 8.85 -16.73 13.77
N LEU A 11 8.87 -16.42 15.06
CA LEU A 11 9.91 -15.69 15.75
C LEU A 11 10.41 -16.45 16.98
N ILE A 12 11.69 -16.28 17.27
CA ILE A 12 12.30 -16.66 18.54
C ILE A 12 12.74 -15.38 19.24
N THR A 13 12.52 -15.29 20.56
CA THR A 13 13.08 -14.22 21.38
C THR A 13 14.23 -14.76 22.25
N ALA A 14 15.33 -14.01 22.30
CA ALA A 14 16.52 -14.30 23.10
C ALA A 14 16.99 -12.98 23.75
N ILE A 15 16.28 -12.55 24.78
CA ILE A 15 16.43 -11.26 25.45
C ILE A 15 16.74 -11.55 26.94
N SER A 16 17.83 -10.97 27.44
CA SER A 16 18.28 -11.23 28.83
C SER A 16 17.36 -10.60 29.87
N ASN A 17 16.80 -9.41 29.56
CA ASN A 17 15.94 -8.69 30.48
C ASN A 17 14.50 -9.18 30.33
N SER A 18 13.95 -9.78 31.38
CA SER A 18 12.59 -10.35 31.42
C SER A 18 11.50 -9.30 31.12
N ASP A 19 11.62 -8.09 31.70
CA ASP A 19 10.60 -7.03 31.52
C ASP A 19 10.63 -6.48 30.08
N GLN A 20 11.82 -6.41 29.49
CA GLN A 20 11.99 -6.02 28.11
C GLN A 20 11.44 -7.10 27.17
N GLU A 21 11.72 -8.35 27.47
CA GLU A 21 11.24 -9.50 26.70
C GLU A 21 9.71 -9.56 26.69
N GLU A 22 9.07 -9.36 27.85
CA GLU A 22 7.61 -9.36 27.97
C GLU A 22 6.98 -8.22 27.12
N LYS A 23 7.55 -7.00 27.18
CA LYS A 23 7.09 -5.87 26.36
C LYS A 23 7.23 -6.15 24.86
N ILE A 24 8.37 -6.71 24.46
CA ILE A 24 8.61 -7.08 23.07
C ILE A 24 7.67 -8.21 22.63
N ALA A 25 7.48 -9.23 23.45
CA ALA A 25 6.56 -10.33 23.16
C ALA A 25 5.11 -9.84 23.01
N ALA A 26 4.66 -8.95 23.89
CA ALA A 26 3.33 -8.33 23.78
C ALA A 26 3.19 -7.53 22.49
N LEU A 27 4.22 -6.74 22.13
CA LEU A 27 4.25 -5.99 20.87
C LEU A 27 4.17 -6.92 19.65
N LEU A 28 4.98 -7.98 19.63
CA LEU A 28 5.00 -8.95 18.53
C LEU A 28 3.66 -9.69 18.38
N HIS A 29 3.06 -10.07 19.49
CA HIS A 29 1.72 -10.66 19.51
C HIS A 29 0.66 -9.70 18.97
N SER A 30 0.71 -8.41 19.34
CA SER A 30 -0.23 -7.40 18.83
C SER A 30 -0.10 -7.20 17.32
N GLN A 31 1.06 -7.54 16.75
CA GLN A 31 1.33 -7.50 15.32
C GLN A 31 1.04 -8.83 14.59
N GLY A 32 0.44 -9.79 15.31
CA GLY A 32 0.09 -11.10 14.74
C GLY A 32 1.30 -12.00 14.44
N CYS A 33 2.47 -11.72 15.03
CA CYS A 33 3.61 -12.61 14.97
C CYS A 33 3.40 -13.82 15.89
N ASN A 34 3.98 -14.96 15.50
CA ASN A 34 3.95 -16.18 16.29
C ASN A 34 5.30 -16.38 16.97
N ILE A 35 5.35 -16.28 18.30
CA ILE A 35 6.57 -16.56 19.06
C ILE A 35 6.61 -18.05 19.36
N ILE A 36 7.42 -18.78 18.58
CA ILE A 36 7.52 -20.24 18.69
C ILE A 36 8.42 -20.69 19.83
N TYR A 37 9.37 -19.84 20.24
CA TYR A 37 10.27 -20.15 21.33
C TYR A 37 10.79 -18.88 22.03
N ARG A 38 10.88 -18.92 23.34
CA ARG A 38 11.45 -17.87 24.20
C ARG A 38 12.70 -18.46 24.89
N ALA A 39 13.88 -18.05 24.44
CA ALA A 39 15.12 -18.62 24.92
C ALA A 39 15.50 -18.03 26.29
N LEU A 40 15.74 -18.88 27.26
CA LEU A 40 16.20 -18.48 28.61
C LEU A 40 17.72 -18.37 28.68
N ASN A 41 18.43 -19.16 27.89
CA ASN A 41 19.89 -19.13 27.79
C ASN A 41 20.34 -19.62 26.41
N ILE A 42 21.64 -19.45 26.13
CA ILE A 42 22.21 -19.73 24.80
C ILE A 42 22.23 -21.26 24.50
N ASP A 43 22.39 -22.11 25.51
CA ASP A 43 22.48 -23.57 25.32
C ASP A 43 21.11 -24.14 24.92
N LEU A 44 20.06 -23.67 25.55
CA LEU A 44 18.68 -24.02 25.17
C LEU A 44 18.31 -23.48 23.79
N LEU A 45 18.77 -22.29 23.44
CA LEU A 45 18.58 -21.72 22.09
C LEU A 45 19.25 -22.59 21.03
N THR A 46 20.49 -22.97 21.23
CA THR A 46 21.23 -23.82 20.27
C THR A 46 20.61 -25.21 20.16
N THR A 47 20.14 -25.79 21.24
CA THR A 47 19.41 -27.07 21.23
C THR A 47 18.13 -26.99 20.46
N PHE A 48 17.35 -25.90 20.62
CA PHE A 48 16.14 -25.66 19.89
C PHE A 48 16.43 -25.49 18.40
N LEU A 49 17.43 -24.67 18.01
CA LEU A 49 17.81 -24.45 16.63
C LEU A 49 18.31 -25.72 15.94
N ALA A 50 19.02 -26.62 16.67
CA ALA A 50 19.48 -27.88 16.12
C ALA A 50 18.33 -28.85 15.77
N SER A 51 17.20 -28.76 16.49
CA SER A 51 16.00 -29.57 16.23
C SER A 51 15.06 -28.99 15.21
N ASN A 52 15.24 -27.72 14.80
CA ASN A 52 14.35 -27.00 13.88
C ASN A 52 15.12 -26.48 12.66
N HIS A 53 14.88 -27.09 11.49
CA HIS A 53 15.55 -26.71 10.22
C HIS A 53 14.77 -25.72 9.36
N SER A 54 13.73 -25.07 9.91
CA SER A 54 12.92 -24.08 9.19
C SER A 54 13.59 -22.70 9.13
N LYS A 55 13.15 -21.86 8.19
CA LYS A 55 13.55 -20.44 8.16
C LYS A 55 12.94 -19.73 9.37
N ILE A 56 13.77 -19.35 10.32
CA ILE A 56 13.34 -18.75 11.60
C ILE A 56 13.99 -17.38 11.75
N ASN A 57 13.25 -16.44 12.34
CA ASN A 57 13.80 -15.13 12.68
C ASN A 57 14.06 -15.09 14.20
N LEU A 58 15.28 -14.75 14.59
CA LEU A 58 15.72 -14.67 15.97
C LEU A 58 15.92 -13.20 16.37
N ILE A 59 15.13 -12.73 17.31
CA ILE A 59 15.30 -11.42 17.95
C ILE A 59 16.15 -11.60 19.19
N TYR A 60 17.27 -10.91 19.28
CA TYR A 60 18.18 -11.05 20.41
C TYR A 60 18.66 -9.71 20.95
N SER A 61 18.93 -9.66 22.26
CA SER A 61 19.64 -8.54 22.91
C SER A 61 21.14 -8.79 22.91
N GLN A 62 21.92 -7.72 22.88
CA GLN A 62 23.38 -7.79 22.86
C GLN A 62 23.96 -8.51 24.09
N ASP A 63 23.29 -8.39 25.24
CA ASP A 63 23.67 -9.02 26.48
C ASP A 63 23.38 -10.54 26.51
N PHE A 64 22.49 -11.01 25.65
CA PHE A 64 22.13 -12.41 25.56
C PHE A 64 23.12 -13.23 24.71
N ILE A 65 23.57 -12.65 23.60
CA ILE A 65 24.44 -13.33 22.62
C ILE A 65 25.71 -12.52 22.41
N THR A 66 26.87 -13.08 22.78
CA THR A 66 28.15 -12.42 22.49
C THR A 66 28.49 -12.44 21.00
N SER A 67 29.30 -11.49 20.56
CA SER A 67 29.69 -11.37 19.14
C SER A 67 30.38 -12.63 18.58
N ALA A 68 31.13 -13.35 19.41
CA ALA A 68 31.79 -14.61 19.04
C ALA A 68 30.74 -15.71 18.79
N LYS A 69 29.78 -15.86 19.70
CA LYS A 69 28.70 -16.85 19.58
C LYS A 69 27.72 -16.53 18.45
N LEU A 70 27.54 -15.26 18.15
CA LEU A 70 26.72 -14.80 17.03
C LEU A 70 27.29 -15.27 15.67
N LYS A 71 28.61 -15.18 15.51
CA LYS A 71 29.29 -15.68 14.29
C LYS A 71 29.16 -17.20 14.17
N GLU A 72 29.29 -17.91 15.26
CA GLU A 72 29.12 -19.36 15.30
C GLU A 72 27.68 -19.78 14.93
N LEU A 73 26.69 -19.12 15.52
CA LEU A 73 25.26 -19.34 15.18
C LEU A 73 24.96 -19.05 13.70
N SER A 74 25.47 -17.93 13.19
CA SER A 74 25.28 -17.56 11.79
C SER A 74 25.90 -18.56 10.81
N ALA A 75 27.04 -19.14 11.17
CA ALA A 75 27.73 -20.16 10.37
C ALA A 75 27.02 -21.51 10.44
N SER A 76 26.56 -21.91 11.65
CA SER A 76 25.94 -23.23 11.90
C SER A 76 24.48 -23.29 11.42
N TYR A 77 23.76 -22.15 11.41
CA TYR A 77 22.34 -22.08 11.08
C TYR A 77 22.06 -21.02 10.00
N PRO A 78 22.43 -21.24 8.74
CA PRO A 78 22.26 -20.23 7.66
C PRO A 78 20.78 -19.88 7.35
N GLY A 79 19.85 -20.71 7.83
CA GLY A 79 18.39 -20.45 7.72
C GLY A 79 17.84 -19.50 8.79
N VAL A 80 18.63 -19.16 9.82
CA VAL A 80 18.22 -18.27 10.89
C VAL A 80 18.60 -16.84 10.56
N ARG A 81 17.60 -15.96 10.50
CA ARG A 81 17.82 -14.52 10.32
C ARG A 81 17.90 -13.85 11.69
N LEU A 82 19.01 -13.16 11.89
CA LEU A 82 19.33 -12.52 13.17
C LEU A 82 18.85 -11.06 13.17
N ILE A 83 18.10 -10.65 14.20
CA ILE A 83 17.59 -9.30 14.41
C ILE A 83 18.08 -8.83 15.77
N GLN A 84 19.00 -7.89 15.78
CA GLN A 84 19.53 -7.33 17.02
C GLN A 84 18.57 -6.29 17.59
N LEU A 85 18.23 -6.43 18.85
CA LEU A 85 17.52 -5.42 19.63
C LEU A 85 18.55 -4.46 20.24
N MET A 86 18.53 -3.19 19.85
CA MET A 86 19.37 -2.15 20.45
C MET A 86 18.68 -1.56 21.69
N GLU A 87 19.44 -1.24 22.73
CA GLU A 87 18.91 -0.77 24.03
C GLU A 87 18.06 0.51 23.93
N GLU A 88 18.37 1.38 22.98
CA GLU A 88 17.63 2.63 22.72
C GLU A 88 16.60 2.52 21.58
N GLN A 89 16.42 1.32 21.01
CA GLN A 89 15.50 1.17 19.89
C GLN A 89 14.05 1.37 20.32
N ASN A 90 13.47 2.43 19.77
CA ASN A 90 12.04 2.65 19.82
C ASN A 90 11.33 1.44 19.17
N SER A 91 10.26 0.94 19.77
CA SER A 91 9.42 -0.16 19.25
C SER A 91 9.11 -0.03 17.75
N GLN A 92 9.13 1.18 17.21
CA GLN A 92 8.94 1.48 15.80
C GLN A 92 10.06 0.94 14.89
N GLU A 93 11.33 0.97 15.33
CA GLU A 93 12.44 0.49 14.50
C GLU A 93 12.46 -1.03 14.42
N LEU A 94 12.17 -1.72 15.53
CA LEU A 94 11.97 -3.17 15.53
C LEU A 94 10.82 -3.56 14.59
N LEU A 95 9.70 -2.82 14.65
CA LEU A 95 8.56 -3.08 13.76
C LEU A 95 8.91 -2.84 12.29
N LYS A 96 9.74 -1.85 11.96
CA LYS A 96 10.22 -1.64 10.58
C LYS A 96 11.09 -2.81 10.11
N GLN A 97 12.03 -3.28 10.94
CA GLN A 97 12.88 -4.43 10.61
C GLN A 97 12.04 -5.69 10.41
N LEU A 98 11.06 -5.93 11.27
CA LEU A 98 10.12 -7.05 11.14
C LEU A 98 9.24 -6.93 9.91
N ALA A 99 8.79 -5.73 9.58
CA ALA A 99 8.01 -5.49 8.36
C ALA A 99 8.82 -5.80 7.09
N GLN A 100 10.11 -5.49 7.07
CA GLN A 100 11.01 -5.85 5.96
C GLN A 100 11.20 -7.37 5.82
N ILE A 101 11.06 -8.10 6.93
CA ILE A 101 11.20 -9.56 6.95
C ILE A 101 9.88 -10.26 6.65
N SER A 102 8.79 -9.77 7.23
CA SER A 102 7.45 -10.38 7.13
C SER A 102 6.82 -10.23 5.76
N ARG A 103 7.26 -9.22 5.01
CA ARG A 103 6.75 -8.99 3.67
C ARG A 103 7.88 -9.26 2.69
N PRO A 104 7.71 -10.20 1.76
CA PRO A 104 8.48 -10.13 0.55
C PRO A 104 8.36 -8.69 0.03
N PRO A 105 9.42 -8.14 -0.58
CA PRO A 105 9.34 -6.81 -1.15
C PRO A 105 8.03 -6.71 -1.90
N LEU A 106 7.28 -5.63 -1.68
CA LEU A 106 5.86 -5.41 -2.05
C LEU A 106 5.46 -5.82 -3.46
N LEU A 107 6.40 -6.24 -4.27
CA LEU A 107 6.23 -6.45 -5.70
C LEU A 107 6.85 -7.76 -6.21
N HIS A 108 6.99 -8.75 -5.34
CA HIS A 108 7.41 -10.10 -5.75
C HIS A 108 6.24 -11.05 -5.85
N HIS A 109 5.20 -10.72 -6.58
CA HIS A 109 4.22 -11.77 -6.88
C HIS A 109 3.55 -11.63 -8.22
N LEU A 110 3.52 -12.79 -8.87
CA LEU A 110 2.52 -13.27 -9.82
C LEU A 110 2.08 -12.15 -10.78
N GLY A 111 2.53 -12.19 -11.98
CA GLY A 111 2.32 -11.24 -13.05
C GLY A 111 1.19 -10.23 -12.79
N ARG A 112 1.56 -8.94 -12.77
CA ARG A 112 0.57 -7.87 -12.65
C ARG A 112 -0.58 -8.12 -13.60
N ALA A 113 -1.78 -7.92 -13.12
CA ALA A 113 -2.97 -8.02 -13.95
C ALA A 113 -3.07 -6.77 -14.82
N ASN A 114 -2.77 -6.89 -16.12
CA ASN A 114 -2.82 -5.77 -17.07
C ASN A 114 -4.22 -5.15 -17.16
N ASN A 115 -5.25 -5.92 -16.86
CA ASN A 115 -6.65 -5.50 -16.79
C ASN A 115 -7.04 -4.88 -15.44
N LEU A 116 -6.07 -4.54 -14.59
CA LEU A 116 -6.32 -3.95 -13.28
C LEU A 116 -5.65 -2.58 -13.17
N ILE A 117 -6.45 -1.57 -12.85
CA ILE A 117 -6.00 -0.20 -12.57
C ILE A 117 -6.25 0.09 -11.10
N ALA A 118 -5.24 0.60 -10.38
CA ALA A 118 -5.45 1.10 -9.02
C ALA A 118 -5.38 2.63 -8.99
N VAL A 119 -6.39 3.27 -8.39
CA VAL A 119 -6.46 4.71 -8.20
C VAL A 119 -6.23 5.02 -6.73
N LEU A 120 -5.18 5.76 -6.45
CA LEU A 120 -4.80 6.18 -5.10
C LEU A 120 -4.46 7.67 -5.08
N GLY A 121 -4.33 8.25 -3.91
CA GLY A 121 -4.00 9.67 -3.85
C GLY A 121 -3.51 10.13 -2.49
N THR A 122 -3.20 11.42 -2.39
CA THR A 122 -2.73 12.03 -1.15
C THR A 122 -3.83 12.05 -0.08
N PRO A 123 -3.48 12.04 1.22
CA PRO A 123 -4.44 12.23 2.29
C PRO A 123 -5.26 13.52 2.08
N GLY A 124 -6.57 13.41 2.24
CA GLY A 124 -7.49 14.53 2.02
C GLY A 124 -7.71 14.94 0.57
N SER A 125 -7.14 14.22 -0.42
CA SER A 125 -7.36 14.52 -1.84
C SER A 125 -8.81 14.27 -2.23
N PRO A 126 -9.57 15.33 -2.53
CA PRO A 126 -10.89 15.14 -3.08
C PRO A 126 -10.79 14.61 -4.51
N GLY A 127 -11.58 13.60 -4.82
CA GLY A 127 -11.80 13.18 -6.19
C GLY A 127 -11.24 11.81 -6.59
N ILE A 128 -10.56 11.07 -5.70
CA ILE A 128 -10.10 9.69 -6.00
C ILE A 128 -11.30 8.85 -6.46
N SER A 129 -12.31 8.69 -5.62
CA SER A 129 -13.52 7.92 -5.94
C SER A 129 -14.31 8.52 -7.14
N THR A 130 -14.28 9.83 -7.32
CA THR A 130 -14.91 10.47 -8.47
C THR A 130 -14.19 10.10 -9.77
N ILE A 131 -12.86 10.17 -9.80
CA ILE A 131 -12.05 9.79 -10.96
C ILE A 131 -12.24 8.29 -11.23
N THR A 132 -12.18 7.45 -10.21
CA THR A 132 -12.41 6.00 -10.30
C THR A 132 -13.75 5.69 -10.96
N ASN A 133 -14.83 6.27 -10.48
CA ASN A 133 -16.16 6.03 -11.02
C ASN A 133 -16.31 6.51 -12.48
N HIS A 134 -15.83 7.72 -12.80
CA HIS A 134 -15.92 8.24 -14.17
C HIS A 134 -15.06 7.44 -15.14
N LEU A 135 -13.87 7.03 -14.71
CA LEU A 135 -12.99 6.21 -15.53
C LEU A 135 -13.60 4.81 -15.76
N ALA A 136 -14.24 4.23 -14.74
CA ALA A 136 -14.93 2.95 -14.85
C ALA A 136 -16.08 3.00 -15.84
N VAL A 137 -16.87 4.07 -15.80
CA VAL A 137 -17.95 4.29 -16.80
C VAL A 137 -17.36 4.41 -18.19
N PHE A 138 -16.30 5.19 -18.37
CA PHE A 138 -15.65 5.38 -19.66
C PHE A 138 -15.08 4.08 -20.24
N LYS A 139 -14.44 3.26 -19.39
CA LYS A 139 -13.81 1.99 -19.79
C LYS A 139 -14.76 0.80 -19.72
N SER A 140 -16.01 0.98 -19.29
CA SER A 140 -16.95 -0.11 -18.98
C SER A 140 -16.38 -1.13 -17.97
N ALA A 141 -15.63 -0.65 -17.00
CA ALA A 141 -14.90 -1.44 -16.02
C ALA A 141 -15.72 -1.67 -14.72
N LEU A 142 -15.38 -2.74 -14.00
CA LEU A 142 -15.87 -2.98 -12.65
C LEU A 142 -15.10 -2.10 -11.66
N VAL A 143 -15.78 -1.39 -10.76
CA VAL A 143 -15.16 -0.70 -9.62
C VAL A 143 -15.10 -1.65 -8.43
N ILE A 144 -13.92 -1.80 -7.86
CA ILE A 144 -13.69 -2.54 -6.63
C ILE A 144 -13.32 -1.55 -5.53
N ALA A 145 -14.07 -1.57 -4.44
CA ALA A 145 -13.87 -0.65 -3.32
C ALA A 145 -13.85 -1.40 -1.99
N ALA A 146 -13.11 -0.85 -1.03
CA ALA A 146 -13.10 -1.39 0.32
C ALA A 146 -14.42 -1.07 1.05
N GLU A 147 -14.89 -1.98 1.91
CA GLU A 147 -16.13 -1.81 2.70
C GLU A 147 -16.15 -0.52 3.54
N HIS A 148 -14.99 -0.10 4.03
CA HIS A 148 -14.88 1.14 4.83
C HIS A 148 -14.83 2.42 3.98
N HIS A 149 -14.73 2.31 2.65
CA HIS A 149 -14.87 3.43 1.75
C HIS A 149 -16.34 3.67 1.46
N ASN A 150 -16.92 4.75 1.99
CA ASN A 150 -18.28 5.17 1.68
C ASN A 150 -18.39 5.67 0.23
N LEU A 151 -18.16 4.76 -0.73
CA LEU A 151 -18.36 5.07 -2.14
C LEU A 151 -19.84 5.30 -2.40
N ARG A 152 -20.16 6.49 -2.91
CA ARG A 152 -21.46 6.72 -3.53
C ARG A 152 -21.38 6.25 -4.98
N PRO A 153 -21.98 5.10 -5.34
CA PRO A 153 -21.94 4.63 -6.71
C PRO A 153 -22.63 5.66 -7.61
N GLN A 154 -22.00 6.01 -8.71
CA GLN A 154 -22.71 6.66 -9.78
C GLN A 154 -23.67 5.65 -10.41
N SER A 155 -24.84 6.08 -10.78
CA SER A 155 -25.95 5.22 -11.27
C SER A 155 -25.61 4.31 -12.46
N SER A 156 -24.45 4.51 -13.12
CA SER A 156 -24.00 3.78 -14.29
C SER A 156 -22.75 2.93 -14.08
N ALA A 157 -22.05 3.07 -12.96
CA ALA A 157 -20.86 2.26 -12.66
C ALA A 157 -21.26 0.97 -11.93
N LYS A 158 -20.72 -0.17 -12.36
CA LYS A 158 -20.81 -1.42 -11.61
C LYS A 158 -19.83 -1.32 -10.45
N VAL A 159 -20.30 -1.25 -9.21
CA VAL A 159 -19.47 -1.15 -8.02
C VAL A 159 -19.63 -2.41 -7.18
N GLN A 160 -18.53 -2.99 -6.78
CA GLN A 160 -18.47 -4.08 -5.82
C GLN A 160 -17.65 -3.67 -4.61
N THR A 161 -18.26 -3.78 -3.44
CA THR A 161 -17.61 -3.49 -2.16
C THR A 161 -17.19 -4.82 -1.53
N ILE A 162 -15.93 -4.93 -1.12
CA ILE A 162 -15.36 -6.15 -0.54
C ILE A 162 -14.43 -5.81 0.62
N SER A 163 -14.18 -6.81 1.48
CA SER A 163 -13.18 -6.70 2.54
C SER A 163 -11.75 -6.83 1.98
N ALA A 164 -10.76 -6.29 2.70
CA ALA A 164 -9.37 -6.40 2.25
C ALA A 164 -8.87 -7.86 2.19
N SER A 165 -9.41 -8.75 3.02
CA SER A 165 -9.08 -10.17 3.02
C SER A 165 -9.63 -10.93 1.81
N GLU A 166 -10.64 -10.38 1.15
CA GLU A 166 -11.29 -10.99 -0.03
C GLU A 166 -10.71 -10.47 -1.35
N LEU A 167 -9.90 -9.40 -1.29
CA LEU A 167 -9.37 -8.75 -2.49
C LEU A 167 -8.62 -9.72 -3.39
N ASP A 168 -7.72 -10.55 -2.85
CA ASP A 168 -6.95 -11.52 -3.62
C ASP A 168 -7.84 -12.55 -4.32
N LYS A 169 -8.83 -13.09 -3.60
CA LYS A 169 -9.80 -14.03 -4.17
C LYS A 169 -10.59 -13.38 -5.30
N LYS A 170 -10.98 -12.11 -5.10
CA LYS A 170 -11.71 -11.37 -6.13
C LYS A 170 -10.85 -11.11 -7.35
N LEU A 171 -9.59 -10.72 -7.18
CA LEU A 171 -8.67 -10.48 -8.29
C LEU A 171 -8.45 -11.73 -9.15
N VAL A 172 -8.32 -12.90 -8.51
CA VAL A 172 -8.24 -14.17 -9.21
C VAL A 172 -9.54 -14.46 -10.01
N SER A 173 -10.71 -14.12 -9.47
CA SER A 173 -11.99 -14.35 -10.12
C SER A 173 -12.33 -13.40 -11.27
N LEU A 174 -11.61 -12.29 -11.42
CA LEU A 174 -11.83 -11.29 -12.48
C LEU A 174 -11.51 -11.84 -13.90
N GLY A 175 -10.56 -12.78 -13.99
CA GLY A 175 -10.11 -13.29 -15.28
C GLY A 175 -9.60 -12.14 -16.17
N SER A 176 -10.26 -11.93 -17.32
CA SER A 176 -9.95 -10.85 -18.29
C SER A 176 -10.81 -9.59 -18.12
N GLU A 177 -11.75 -9.56 -17.15
CA GLU A 177 -12.60 -8.39 -16.93
C GLU A 177 -11.76 -7.20 -16.46
N LEU A 178 -11.98 -6.03 -17.09
CA LEU A 178 -11.31 -4.80 -16.68
C LEU A 178 -11.87 -4.32 -15.33
N ALA A 179 -10.99 -4.10 -14.37
CA ALA A 179 -11.37 -3.61 -13.06
C ALA A 179 -10.53 -2.40 -12.64
N ILE A 180 -11.16 -1.51 -11.87
CA ILE A 180 -10.52 -0.34 -11.29
C ILE A 180 -10.72 -0.39 -9.78
N ILE A 181 -9.60 -0.42 -9.02
CA ILE A 181 -9.62 -0.42 -7.57
C ILE A 181 -9.60 1.03 -7.07
N ASP A 182 -10.58 1.40 -6.26
CA ASP A 182 -10.47 2.59 -5.40
C ASP A 182 -9.58 2.24 -4.20
N SER A 183 -8.30 2.59 -4.32
CA SER A 183 -7.32 2.28 -3.27
C SER A 183 -7.33 3.31 -2.13
N GLY A 184 -8.11 4.38 -2.28
CA GLY A 184 -8.21 5.42 -1.27
C GLY A 184 -6.93 6.26 -1.15
N THR A 185 -6.69 6.77 0.06
CA THR A 185 -5.55 7.66 0.31
C THR A 185 -4.33 6.89 0.79
N SER A 186 -3.16 7.23 0.24
CA SER A 186 -1.88 6.75 0.74
C SER A 186 -1.27 7.79 1.70
N VAL A 187 -0.92 7.36 2.88
CA VAL A 187 0.11 8.02 3.70
C VAL A 187 1.47 7.61 3.11
N ALA A 188 2.60 8.08 3.62
CA ALA A 188 3.92 7.66 3.14
C ALA A 188 3.97 6.14 2.85
N LEU A 189 4.46 5.75 1.67
CA LEU A 189 4.50 4.35 1.22
C LEU A 189 5.22 3.46 2.24
N THR A 190 6.33 3.92 2.79
CA THR A 190 7.11 3.24 3.82
C THR A 190 6.27 2.91 5.05
N LYS A 191 5.42 3.84 5.50
CA LYS A 191 4.50 3.61 6.63
C LYS A 191 3.38 2.65 6.26
N THR A 192 2.85 2.77 5.05
CA THR A 192 1.78 1.89 4.56
C THR A 192 2.25 0.44 4.44
N ILE A 193 3.47 0.24 3.95
CA ILE A 193 4.07 -1.09 3.80
C ILE A 193 4.30 -1.77 5.15
N SER A 194 4.61 -1.00 6.18
CA SER A 194 4.86 -1.52 7.54
C SER A 194 3.60 -1.64 8.40
N ASP A 195 2.47 -1.08 7.96
CA ASP A 195 1.22 -1.06 8.71
C ASP A 195 0.34 -2.27 8.32
N ARG A 196 -0.18 -2.98 9.33
CA ARG A 196 -1.06 -4.15 9.16
C ARG A 196 -2.55 -3.80 9.26
N ARG A 197 -2.89 -2.52 9.42
CA ARG A 197 -4.29 -2.10 9.40
C ARG A 197 -4.92 -2.40 8.05
N MET A 198 -6.22 -2.64 8.05
CA MET A 198 -6.99 -3.04 6.85
C MET A 198 -6.76 -2.10 5.65
N ASN A 199 -6.68 -0.79 5.90
CA ASN A 199 -6.42 0.20 4.84
C ASN A 199 -5.04 0.04 4.22
N ALA A 200 -4.04 -0.29 5.02
CA ALA A 200 -2.68 -0.51 4.55
C ALA A 200 -2.56 -1.82 3.76
N LEU A 201 -3.23 -2.88 4.20
CA LEU A 201 -3.34 -4.13 3.45
C LEU A 201 -4.02 -3.90 2.10
N TRP A 202 -5.15 -3.19 2.09
CA TRP A 202 -5.87 -2.83 0.87
C TRP A 202 -4.98 -2.10 -0.14
N LEU A 203 -4.28 -1.06 0.32
CA LEU A 203 -3.37 -0.30 -0.53
C LEU A 203 -2.18 -1.15 -1.00
N SER A 204 -1.60 -1.96 -0.13
CA SER A 204 -0.48 -2.86 -0.44
C SER A 204 -0.87 -3.86 -1.55
N HIS A 205 -2.02 -4.53 -1.42
CA HIS A 205 -2.52 -5.47 -2.42
C HIS A 205 -2.84 -4.76 -3.73
N SER A 206 -3.47 -3.58 -3.69
CA SER A 206 -3.75 -2.78 -4.89
C SER A 206 -2.46 -2.43 -5.66
N LEU A 207 -1.42 -1.99 -4.95
CA LEU A 207 -0.11 -1.65 -5.53
C LEU A 207 0.61 -2.88 -6.12
N THR A 208 0.45 -4.04 -5.48
CA THR A 208 1.11 -5.28 -5.90
C THR A 208 0.49 -5.85 -7.17
N CYS A 209 -0.83 -5.85 -7.25
CA CYS A 209 -1.58 -6.55 -8.30
C CYS A 209 -1.89 -5.68 -9.52
N ALA A 210 -1.93 -4.35 -9.37
CA ALA A 210 -2.31 -3.47 -10.47
C ALA A 210 -1.27 -3.43 -11.59
N GLY A 211 -1.75 -3.51 -12.83
CA GLY A 211 -0.95 -3.30 -14.04
C GLY A 211 -0.66 -1.83 -14.30
N ASN A 212 -1.56 -0.94 -13.86
CA ASN A 212 -1.40 0.51 -13.98
C ASN A 212 -1.83 1.22 -12.69
N LEU A 213 -1.15 2.30 -12.34
CA LEU A 213 -1.48 3.15 -11.20
C LEU A 213 -1.89 4.54 -11.66
N ILE A 214 -2.83 5.14 -10.94
CA ILE A 214 -3.16 6.56 -11.04
C ILE A 214 -2.98 7.17 -9.65
N TYR A 215 -2.11 8.16 -9.54
CA TYR A 215 -1.88 8.90 -8.30
C TYR A 215 -2.55 10.28 -8.39
N VAL A 216 -3.55 10.50 -7.55
CA VAL A 216 -4.35 11.73 -7.53
C VAL A 216 -3.89 12.61 -6.37
N LEU A 217 -3.65 13.89 -6.63
CA LEU A 217 -3.36 14.88 -5.60
C LEU A 217 -4.22 16.12 -5.78
N GLU A 218 -4.52 16.80 -4.68
CA GLU A 218 -5.16 18.11 -4.70
C GLU A 218 -4.15 19.19 -5.08
N ALA A 219 -4.60 20.18 -5.86
CA ALA A 219 -3.77 21.32 -6.26
C ALA A 219 -3.52 22.30 -5.11
N ASN A 220 -2.76 21.86 -4.10
CA ASN A 220 -2.31 22.68 -2.98
C ASN A 220 -0.89 22.29 -2.52
N ASP A 221 -0.28 23.08 -1.65
CA ASP A 221 1.10 22.88 -1.19
C ASP A 221 1.27 21.55 -0.43
N ASN A 222 0.28 21.13 0.37
CA ASN A 222 0.31 19.85 1.06
C ASN A 222 0.30 18.67 0.09
N GLY A 223 -0.54 18.73 -0.95
CA GLY A 223 -0.58 17.72 -2.01
C GLY A 223 0.77 17.56 -2.70
N ILE A 224 1.48 18.67 -2.98
CA ILE A 224 2.83 18.64 -3.56
C ILE A 224 3.84 18.01 -2.61
N SER A 225 3.79 18.33 -1.32
CA SER A 225 4.70 17.73 -0.32
C SER A 225 4.51 16.21 -0.21
N TYR A 226 3.27 15.74 -0.15
CA TYR A 226 2.96 14.31 -0.15
C TYR A 226 3.37 13.63 -1.46
N LEU A 227 3.21 14.30 -2.61
CA LEU A 227 3.66 13.78 -3.89
C LEU A 227 5.17 13.59 -3.91
N ALA A 228 5.94 14.57 -3.42
CA ALA A 228 7.40 14.49 -3.39
C ALA A 228 7.88 13.30 -2.54
N GLU A 229 7.28 13.10 -1.35
CA GLU A 229 7.55 11.95 -0.49
C GLU A 229 7.18 10.63 -1.21
N PHE A 230 6.00 10.56 -1.81
CA PHE A 230 5.55 9.38 -2.54
C PHE A 230 6.47 9.03 -3.72
N VAL A 231 6.86 10.01 -4.53
CA VAL A 231 7.75 9.80 -5.70
C VAL A 231 9.13 9.32 -5.24
N SER A 232 9.64 9.85 -4.13
CA SER A 232 10.90 9.40 -3.53
C SER A 232 10.82 7.93 -3.10
N ASP A 233 9.77 7.56 -2.38
CA ASP A 233 9.55 6.19 -1.92
C ASP A 233 9.30 5.23 -3.11
N PHE A 234 8.52 5.67 -4.09
CA PHE A 234 8.14 4.86 -5.25
C PHE A 234 9.33 4.50 -6.14
N LYS A 235 10.34 5.37 -6.24
CA LYS A 235 11.60 5.09 -6.95
C LYS A 235 12.38 3.92 -6.36
N ASN A 236 12.19 3.64 -5.07
CA ASN A 236 12.88 2.54 -4.36
C ASN A 236 12.15 1.20 -4.51
N ILE A 237 11.00 1.17 -5.17
CA ILE A 237 10.24 -0.06 -5.42
C ILE A 237 10.90 -0.84 -6.55
N ILE A 238 11.15 -2.12 -6.31
CA ILE A 238 11.69 -3.02 -7.34
C ILE A 238 10.58 -3.33 -8.35
N ASN A 239 10.80 -3.02 -9.63
CA ASN A 239 9.85 -3.25 -10.72
C ASN A 239 8.47 -2.58 -10.48
N PRO A 240 8.41 -1.23 -10.37
CA PRO A 240 7.17 -0.53 -10.10
C PRO A 240 6.21 -0.63 -11.29
N PRO A 241 4.88 -0.61 -11.06
CA PRO A 241 3.92 -0.51 -12.17
C PRO A 241 4.03 0.85 -12.86
N PRO A 242 3.64 0.94 -14.14
CA PRO A 242 3.43 2.22 -14.78
C PRO A 242 2.49 3.10 -13.94
N ILE A 243 2.88 4.35 -13.74
CA ILE A 243 2.12 5.29 -12.92
C ILE A 243 1.82 6.56 -13.70
N LEU A 244 0.62 7.08 -13.51
CA LEU A 244 0.14 8.33 -14.08
C LEU A 244 -0.25 9.27 -12.94
N TYR A 245 0.25 10.50 -12.97
CA TYR A 245 -0.02 11.50 -11.94
C TYR A 245 -1.12 12.44 -12.36
N VAL A 246 -2.05 12.74 -11.44
CA VAL A 246 -3.21 13.60 -11.70
C VAL A 246 -3.27 14.72 -10.68
N LEU A 247 -2.99 15.96 -11.13
CA LEU A 247 -3.23 17.16 -10.34
C LEU A 247 -4.71 17.53 -10.46
N ASN A 248 -5.48 17.26 -9.40
CA ASN A 248 -6.92 17.50 -9.38
C ASN A 248 -7.27 18.86 -8.78
N GLN A 249 -8.39 19.43 -9.20
CA GLN A 249 -8.89 20.74 -8.76
C GLN A 249 -7.91 21.90 -9.05
N GLN A 250 -7.23 21.82 -10.18
CA GLN A 250 -6.32 22.86 -10.66
C GLN A 250 -7.05 24.20 -10.84
N ARG A 251 -6.54 25.25 -10.21
CA ARG A 251 -6.99 26.62 -10.37
C ARG A 251 -6.14 27.32 -11.42
N PHE A 252 -6.75 28.26 -12.14
CA PHE A 252 -6.05 29.06 -13.17
C PHE A 252 -5.54 30.41 -12.65
N ASP A 253 -5.68 30.69 -11.35
CA ASP A 253 -5.12 31.87 -10.72
C ASP A 253 -3.60 31.76 -10.55
N ARG A 254 -2.95 32.85 -10.13
CA ARG A 254 -1.49 32.93 -9.93
C ARG A 254 -0.98 31.84 -8.96
N ARG A 255 -1.74 31.54 -7.91
CA ARG A 255 -1.40 30.48 -6.95
C ARG A 255 -1.49 29.10 -7.58
N GLY A 256 -2.55 28.85 -8.34
CA GLY A 256 -2.72 27.58 -9.05
C GLY A 256 -1.63 27.34 -10.09
N GLN A 257 -1.17 28.38 -10.81
CA GLN A 257 -0.01 28.28 -11.72
C GLN A 257 1.28 27.94 -10.98
N SER A 258 1.51 28.53 -9.81
CA SER A 258 2.66 28.18 -8.96
C SER A 258 2.64 26.72 -8.52
N ILE A 259 1.47 26.21 -8.08
CA ILE A 259 1.30 24.79 -7.71
C ILE A 259 1.53 23.88 -8.93
N GLN A 260 1.03 24.25 -10.09
CA GLN A 260 1.27 23.52 -11.34
C GLN A 260 2.76 23.42 -11.67
N SER A 261 3.51 24.51 -11.52
CA SER A 261 4.95 24.51 -11.78
C SER A 261 5.69 23.57 -10.82
N LYS A 262 5.36 23.63 -9.51
CA LYS A 262 5.90 22.69 -8.51
C LYS A 262 5.54 21.23 -8.81
N PHE A 263 4.30 20.98 -9.24
CA PHE A 263 3.85 19.64 -9.64
C PHE A 263 4.69 19.10 -10.79
N LEU A 264 4.87 19.88 -11.86
CA LEU A 264 5.66 19.47 -13.01
C LEU A 264 7.16 19.27 -12.67
N GLU A 265 7.69 20.06 -11.74
CA GLU A 265 9.05 19.90 -11.24
C GLU A 265 9.23 18.54 -10.52
N VAL A 266 8.28 18.15 -9.65
CA VAL A 266 8.34 16.88 -8.91
C VAL A 266 8.14 15.68 -9.83
N VAL A 267 7.18 15.75 -10.75
CA VAL A 267 6.83 14.65 -11.67
C VAL A 267 7.85 14.53 -12.81
N GLY A 268 8.45 15.63 -13.25
CA GLY A 268 9.41 15.66 -14.36
C GLY A 268 8.79 15.17 -15.67
N ASN A 269 9.41 14.19 -16.30
CA ASN A 269 8.98 13.63 -17.59
C ASN A 269 7.95 12.48 -17.47
N LEU A 270 7.46 12.19 -16.24
CA LEU A 270 6.49 11.11 -16.06
C LEU A 270 5.10 11.52 -16.57
N PRO A 271 4.27 10.56 -17.01
CA PRO A 271 2.92 10.85 -17.50
C PRO A 271 2.09 11.59 -16.46
N SER A 272 1.56 12.75 -16.85
CA SER A 272 0.81 13.58 -15.91
C SER A 272 -0.36 14.31 -16.58
N PHE A 273 -1.44 14.51 -15.80
CA PHE A 273 -2.64 15.22 -16.23
C PHE A 273 -3.05 16.26 -15.20
N GLN A 274 -3.76 17.26 -15.68
CA GLN A 274 -4.31 18.32 -14.85
C GLN A 274 -5.81 18.38 -15.07
N ILE A 275 -6.56 18.28 -13.98
CA ILE A 275 -8.01 18.40 -13.99
C ILE A 275 -8.38 19.73 -13.37
N PRO A 276 -8.97 20.66 -14.16
CA PRO A 276 -9.39 21.95 -13.64
C PRO A 276 -10.44 21.82 -12.55
N GLN A 277 -10.43 22.76 -11.62
CA GLN A 277 -11.50 22.91 -10.65
C GLN A 277 -12.79 23.29 -11.38
N ASP A 278 -13.78 22.41 -11.34
CA ASP A 278 -15.09 22.64 -11.94
C ASP A 278 -16.17 22.65 -10.86
N HIS A 279 -16.63 23.85 -10.50
CA HIS A 279 -17.70 24.04 -9.53
C HIS A 279 -19.05 23.48 -9.99
N ARG A 280 -19.21 23.19 -11.28
CA ARG A 280 -20.45 22.61 -11.84
C ARG A 280 -20.48 21.10 -11.68
N SER A 281 -19.33 20.43 -11.72
CA SER A 281 -19.25 18.98 -11.56
C SER A 281 -19.60 18.54 -10.14
N SER A 282 -19.30 19.36 -9.12
CA SER A 282 -19.67 19.09 -7.73
C SER A 282 -21.17 19.24 -7.45
N ARG A 283 -21.88 20.08 -8.22
CA ARG A 283 -23.34 20.25 -8.10
C ARG A 283 -24.13 19.16 -8.82
N SER A 284 -23.60 18.59 -9.88
CA SER A 284 -24.28 17.53 -10.64
C SER A 284 -24.34 16.18 -9.87
N GLN A 285 -23.58 16.01 -8.80
CA GLN A 285 -23.70 14.85 -7.92
C GLN A 285 -25.02 14.82 -7.12
N SER A 286 -25.64 15.99 -6.89
CA SER A 286 -26.96 16.09 -6.23
C SER A 286 -28.13 15.88 -7.21
N ASP A 287 -27.92 16.08 -8.51
CA ASP A 287 -28.96 15.96 -9.55
C ASP A 287 -28.91 14.61 -10.31
N ALA A 288 -28.39 13.56 -9.70
CA ALA A 288 -28.23 12.21 -10.28
C ALA A 288 -29.55 11.55 -10.76
N ALA A 289 -30.69 12.24 -10.63
CA ALA A 289 -31.99 11.75 -11.10
C ALA A 289 -32.27 11.98 -12.59
N ARG A 290 -31.34 12.62 -13.37
CA ARG A 290 -31.56 12.89 -14.80
C ARG A 290 -30.53 12.15 -15.67
N PRO A 291 -30.89 11.03 -16.32
CA PRO A 291 -29.97 10.19 -17.10
C PRO A 291 -29.35 10.91 -18.32
N ASN A 292 -29.91 12.02 -18.78
CA ASN A 292 -29.48 12.68 -20.04
C ASN A 292 -28.35 13.73 -19.87
N HIS A 293 -27.86 14.00 -18.66
CA HIS A 293 -26.81 15.00 -18.44
C HIS A 293 -25.37 14.46 -18.46
N PHE A 294 -25.20 13.14 -18.49
CA PHE A 294 -23.89 12.48 -18.40
C PHE A 294 -22.98 12.73 -19.61
N TRP A 295 -23.56 13.05 -20.78
CA TRP A 295 -22.84 13.20 -22.05
C TRP A 295 -22.49 14.65 -22.42
N ARG A 296 -22.83 15.64 -21.61
CA ARG A 296 -22.31 16.98 -21.83
C ARG A 296 -20.82 16.95 -21.56
N SER A 297 -20.00 17.16 -22.60
CA SER A 297 -18.54 17.15 -22.55
C SER A 297 -18.01 18.28 -21.65
N THR A 298 -18.04 18.05 -20.34
CA THR A 298 -17.36 18.91 -19.38
C THR A 298 -15.85 18.78 -19.59
N THR A 299 -15.09 19.79 -19.23
CA THR A 299 -13.62 19.73 -19.26
C THR A 299 -13.11 18.54 -18.45
N PHE A 300 -13.78 18.22 -17.34
CA PHE A 300 -13.51 17.05 -16.53
C PHE A 300 -13.62 15.74 -17.33
N ASN A 301 -14.75 15.51 -18.03
CA ASN A 301 -14.95 14.29 -18.81
C ASN A 301 -13.92 14.14 -19.94
N LYS A 302 -13.54 15.23 -20.59
CA LYS A 302 -12.48 15.23 -21.60
C LYS A 302 -11.13 14.79 -21.01
N GLN A 303 -10.80 15.23 -19.79
CA GLN A 303 -9.57 14.82 -19.13
C GLN A 303 -9.63 13.34 -18.72
N ILE A 304 -10.77 12.85 -18.18
CA ILE A 304 -10.96 11.42 -17.88
C ILE A 304 -10.80 10.56 -19.13
N GLN A 305 -11.34 10.96 -20.26
CA GLN A 305 -11.15 10.26 -21.54
C GLN A 305 -9.68 10.21 -21.95
N LYS A 306 -8.94 11.32 -21.82
CA LYS A 306 -7.50 11.36 -22.11
C LYS A 306 -6.72 10.41 -21.19
N ILE A 307 -7.01 10.45 -19.89
CA ILE A 307 -6.42 9.53 -18.89
C ILE A 307 -6.72 8.08 -19.30
N GLY A 308 -7.99 7.77 -19.57
CA GLY A 308 -8.39 6.43 -19.96
C GLY A 308 -7.73 5.94 -21.25
N ASN A 309 -7.53 6.79 -22.24
CA ASN A 309 -6.87 6.42 -23.49
C ASN A 309 -5.37 6.19 -23.34
N GLN A 310 -4.74 6.77 -22.34
CA GLN A 310 -3.31 6.56 -22.07
C GLN A 310 -3.03 5.26 -21.29
N LEU A 311 -4.03 4.73 -20.60
CA LEU A 311 -3.92 3.47 -19.88
C LEU A 311 -4.02 2.31 -20.87
N THR A 312 -2.92 1.62 -21.08
CA THR A 312 -2.86 0.37 -21.87
C THR A 312 -3.42 -0.75 -21.01
N CYS A 313 -4.68 -1.09 -21.23
CA CYS A 313 -5.38 -2.23 -20.64
C CYS A 313 -5.94 -3.09 -21.76
#